data_393f2784d3b3717db0475a493d101435
#
_entry.id   393f2784d3b3717db0475a493d101435
#
_cell.length_a   1.000
_cell.length_b   1.000
_cell.length_c   1.000
_cell.angle_alpha   90.00
_cell.angle_beta   90.00
_cell.angle_gamma   90.00
#
_symmetry.space_group_name_H-M   'P 1'
#
loop_
_entity.id
_entity.type
_entity.pdbx_description
1 polymer ?
#
loop_
_entity_poly.entity_id
_entity_poly.type
_entity_poly.pdbx_seq_one_letter_code
_entity_poly.pdbx_strand_id
1 'polypeptide(L)'
;KLTHASVEDGNPLTAKEFNDIYYDLNKKYYGNSTVVDEQIALEWARIPHFYSNFYVYKYATGFSAASALSQKILTEGKVAVDKYIEFLKSGGSDYPLNQLKAAGVDMEKKESVDKALEIFKELVDKLEKEY
;
A
#
# COMPACT_ATOMS: atom_id res chain seq x y z
N LYS A 1 -11.31 2.23 -3.44
CA LYS A 1 -11.42 2.99 -4.71
C LYS A 1 -12.67 2.62 -5.48
N LEU A 2 -12.89 1.32 -5.81
CA LEU A 2 -14.05 0.87 -6.61
C LEU A 2 -15.39 1.35 -6.04
N THR A 3 -15.61 1.15 -4.74
CA THR A 3 -16.85 1.52 -4.07
C THR A 3 -17.11 3.02 -4.07
N HIS A 4 -16.07 3.83 -3.83
CA HIS A 4 -16.19 5.29 -3.89
C HIS A 4 -16.48 5.77 -5.32
N ALA A 5 -15.77 5.24 -6.31
CA ALA A 5 -16.00 5.59 -7.70
C ALA A 5 -17.45 5.29 -8.13
N SER A 6 -17.99 4.12 -7.75
CA SER A 6 -19.38 3.77 -8.07
C SER A 6 -20.38 4.80 -7.50
N VAL A 7 -20.18 5.21 -6.25
CA VAL A 7 -21.07 6.20 -5.61
C VAL A 7 -20.89 7.61 -6.23
N GLU A 8 -19.65 7.99 -6.55
CA GLU A 8 -19.36 9.26 -7.22
C GLU A 8 -19.99 9.32 -8.63
N ASP A 9 -20.10 8.17 -9.29
CA ASP A 9 -20.78 8.02 -10.57
C ASP A 9 -22.33 7.93 -10.44
N GLY A 10 -22.87 8.10 -9.23
CA GLY A 10 -24.30 8.08 -8.95
C GLY A 10 -24.91 6.69 -8.75
N ASN A 11 -24.09 5.64 -8.62
CA ASN A 11 -24.52 4.26 -8.44
C ASN A 11 -24.30 3.81 -6.97
N PRO A 12 -25.30 3.94 -6.09
CA PRO A 12 -25.20 3.46 -4.72
C PRO A 12 -25.09 1.94 -4.71
N LEU A 13 -24.25 1.41 -3.80
CA LEU A 13 -23.99 -0.02 -3.70
C LEU A 13 -24.86 -0.69 -2.65
N THR A 14 -25.37 -1.87 -2.98
CA THR A 14 -26.03 -2.79 -2.05
C THR A 14 -25.00 -3.67 -1.34
N ALA A 15 -25.41 -4.35 -0.26
CA ALA A 15 -24.56 -5.31 0.44
C ALA A 15 -24.09 -6.44 -0.50
N LYS A 16 -24.94 -6.87 -1.45
CA LYS A 16 -24.57 -7.87 -2.44
C LYS A 16 -23.43 -7.39 -3.33
N GLU A 17 -23.49 -6.17 -3.83
CA GLU A 17 -22.45 -5.61 -4.69
C GLU A 17 -21.12 -5.42 -3.94
N PHE A 18 -21.15 -5.06 -2.65
CA PHE A 18 -19.94 -5.07 -1.82
C PHE A 18 -19.34 -6.47 -1.71
N ASN A 19 -20.17 -7.49 -1.51
CA ASN A 19 -19.73 -8.88 -1.46
C ASN A 19 -19.09 -9.31 -2.78
N ASP A 20 -19.75 -9.02 -3.90
CA ASP A 20 -19.26 -9.36 -5.24
C ASP A 20 -17.90 -8.68 -5.51
N ILE A 21 -17.77 -7.40 -5.25
CA ILE A 21 -16.50 -6.65 -5.40
C ILE A 21 -15.39 -7.27 -4.53
N TYR A 22 -15.69 -7.57 -3.27
CA TYR A 22 -14.69 -8.10 -2.35
C TYR A 22 -14.25 -9.50 -2.74
N TYR A 23 -15.18 -10.36 -3.14
CA TYR A 23 -14.91 -11.70 -3.62
C TYR A 23 -14.05 -11.70 -4.88
N ASP A 24 -14.40 -10.88 -5.87
CA ASP A 24 -13.65 -10.77 -7.12
C ASP A 24 -12.23 -10.25 -6.91
N LEU A 25 -12.03 -9.30 -5.98
CA LEU A 25 -10.71 -8.85 -5.60
C LEU A 25 -9.89 -9.97 -4.95
N ASN A 26 -10.48 -10.76 -4.05
CA ASN A 26 -9.79 -11.90 -3.46
C ASN A 26 -9.37 -12.90 -4.54
N LYS A 27 -10.27 -13.29 -5.44
CA LYS A 27 -9.92 -14.18 -6.57
C LYS A 27 -8.79 -13.62 -7.43
N LYS A 28 -8.84 -12.33 -7.73
CA LYS A 28 -7.82 -11.66 -8.53
C LYS A 28 -6.44 -11.70 -7.88
N TYR A 29 -6.36 -11.42 -6.58
CA TYR A 29 -5.08 -11.29 -5.88
C TYR A 29 -4.50 -12.61 -5.38
N TYR A 30 -5.34 -13.58 -5.01
CA TYR A 30 -4.87 -14.92 -4.65
C TYR A 30 -4.59 -15.82 -5.86
N GLY A 31 -5.18 -15.51 -7.02
CA GLY A 31 -4.96 -16.25 -8.25
C GLY A 31 -5.60 -17.64 -8.27
N ASN A 32 -5.31 -18.38 -9.33
CA ASN A 32 -5.98 -19.66 -9.59
C ASN A 32 -5.42 -20.85 -8.78
N SER A 33 -4.27 -20.68 -8.13
CA SER A 33 -3.65 -21.72 -7.29
C SER A 33 -4.23 -21.79 -5.88
N THR A 34 -5.08 -20.85 -5.51
CA THR A 34 -5.70 -20.76 -4.18
C THR A 34 -7.20 -20.93 -4.30
N VAL A 35 -7.76 -21.81 -3.44
CA VAL A 35 -9.22 -21.91 -3.30
C VAL A 35 -9.71 -20.70 -2.50
N VAL A 36 -10.51 -19.87 -3.13
CA VAL A 36 -11.17 -18.72 -2.49
C VAL A 36 -12.57 -19.15 -2.05
N ASP A 37 -12.76 -19.23 -0.74
CA ASP A 37 -14.04 -19.62 -0.13
C ASP A 37 -15.09 -18.52 -0.34
N GLU A 38 -16.36 -18.91 -0.58
CA GLU A 38 -17.44 -17.93 -0.80
C GLU A 38 -17.71 -17.05 0.42
N GLN A 39 -17.45 -17.54 1.65
CA GLN A 39 -17.64 -16.77 2.86
C GLN A 39 -16.70 -15.56 2.96
N ILE A 40 -15.56 -15.57 2.26
CA ILE A 40 -14.66 -14.41 2.22
C ILE A 40 -15.35 -13.14 1.70
N ALA A 41 -16.39 -13.29 0.88
CA ALA A 41 -17.19 -12.19 0.37
C ALA A 41 -17.78 -11.29 1.46
N LEU A 42 -17.98 -11.81 2.67
CA LEU A 42 -18.55 -11.09 3.80
C LEU A 42 -17.50 -10.43 4.70
N GLU A 43 -16.22 -10.72 4.50
CA GLU A 43 -15.17 -10.29 5.43
C GLU A 43 -15.05 -8.77 5.53
N TRP A 44 -15.29 -8.04 4.46
CA TRP A 44 -15.25 -6.57 4.46
C TRP A 44 -16.13 -5.96 5.56
N ALA A 45 -17.28 -6.59 5.88
CA ALA A 45 -18.25 -6.06 6.84
C ALA A 45 -17.73 -6.06 8.29
N ARG A 46 -16.77 -6.94 8.64
CA ARG A 46 -16.19 -7.02 9.99
C ARG A 46 -14.93 -6.17 10.16
N ILE A 47 -14.39 -5.60 9.10
CA ILE A 47 -13.13 -4.83 9.14
C ILE A 47 -13.46 -3.36 9.40
N PRO A 48 -13.24 -2.82 10.62
CA PRO A 48 -13.65 -1.46 10.97
C PRO A 48 -12.94 -0.39 10.14
N HIS A 49 -11.74 -0.67 9.64
CA HIS A 49 -10.96 0.24 8.81
C HIS A 49 -11.66 0.62 7.50
N PHE A 50 -12.49 -0.26 6.94
CA PHE A 50 -13.25 0.04 5.72
C PHE A 50 -14.36 1.07 5.92
N TYR A 51 -14.76 1.32 7.15
CA TYR A 51 -15.75 2.37 7.50
C TYR A 51 -15.14 3.77 7.62
N SER A 52 -13.80 3.87 7.47
CA SER A 52 -13.07 5.14 7.46
C SER A 52 -12.46 5.36 6.07
N ASN A 53 -12.79 6.50 5.45
CA ASN A 53 -12.35 6.82 4.08
C ASN A 53 -10.83 6.67 3.92
N PHE A 54 -10.42 5.84 2.96
CA PHE A 54 -9.03 5.63 2.57
C PHE A 54 -8.08 5.17 3.68
N TYR A 55 -8.60 4.73 4.83
CA TYR A 55 -7.75 4.38 5.97
C TYR A 55 -6.84 3.17 5.68
N VAL A 56 -7.39 2.12 5.06
CA VAL A 56 -6.65 0.86 4.79
C VAL A 56 -5.46 1.09 3.85
N TYR A 57 -5.59 1.95 2.88
CA TYR A 57 -4.55 2.27 1.90
C TYR A 57 -3.29 2.88 2.55
N LYS A 58 -3.38 3.47 3.72
CA LYS A 58 -2.24 4.08 4.44
C LYS A 58 -1.14 3.07 4.79
N TYR A 59 -1.50 1.82 4.99
CA TYR A 59 -0.52 0.75 5.25
C TYR A 59 0.37 0.51 4.03
N ALA A 60 -0.23 0.43 2.84
CA ALA A 60 0.51 0.27 1.60
C ALA A 60 1.44 1.45 1.30
N THR A 61 0.96 2.69 1.51
CA THR A 61 1.78 3.89 1.32
C THR A 61 2.90 4.00 2.34
N GLY A 62 2.62 3.71 3.62
CA GLY A 62 3.64 3.71 4.68
C GLY A 62 4.74 2.69 4.41
N PHE A 63 4.36 1.48 4.01
CA PHE A 63 5.32 0.43 3.65
C PHE A 63 6.16 0.81 2.42
N SER A 64 5.54 1.36 1.39
CA SER A 64 6.25 1.82 0.19
C SER A 64 7.24 2.94 0.49
N ALA A 65 6.86 3.91 1.32
CA ALA A 65 7.75 4.98 1.76
C ALA A 65 8.92 4.43 2.59
N ALA A 66 8.66 3.52 3.53
CA ALA A 66 9.70 2.89 4.35
C ALA A 66 10.69 2.09 3.50
N SER A 67 10.20 1.32 2.52
CA SER A 67 11.04 0.57 1.59
C SER A 67 11.93 1.48 0.76
N ALA A 68 11.36 2.58 0.23
CA ALA A 68 12.11 3.56 -0.55
C ALA A 68 13.20 4.28 0.29
N LEU A 69 12.88 4.68 1.53
CA LEU A 69 13.84 5.29 2.46
C LEU A 69 14.96 4.33 2.83
N SER A 70 14.63 3.08 3.15
CA SER A 70 15.58 2.03 3.46
C SER A 70 16.55 1.80 2.29
N GLN A 71 16.04 1.67 1.08
CA GLN A 71 16.87 1.52 -0.13
C GLN A 71 17.82 2.70 -0.32
N LYS A 72 17.33 3.93 -0.16
CA LYS A 72 18.18 5.11 -0.27
C LYS A 72 19.32 5.12 0.75
N ILE A 73 19.03 4.75 2.00
CA ILE A 73 20.06 4.65 3.05
C ILE A 73 21.13 3.63 2.66
N LEU A 74 20.74 2.47 2.13
CA LEU A 74 21.65 1.40 1.75
C LEU A 74 22.49 1.75 0.52
N THR A 75 21.95 2.54 -0.42
CA THR A 75 22.62 2.84 -1.70
C THR A 75 23.34 4.19 -1.70
N GLU A 76 22.80 5.22 -1.06
CA GLU A 76 23.33 6.59 -1.06
C GLU A 76 24.15 6.89 0.22
N GLY A 77 24.10 6.03 1.22
CA GLY A 77 24.91 6.13 2.44
C GLY A 77 24.60 7.37 3.27
N LYS A 78 25.66 8.05 3.72
CA LYS A 78 25.55 9.14 4.71
C LYS A 78 24.59 10.25 4.31
N VAL A 79 24.53 10.63 3.06
CA VAL A 79 23.65 11.72 2.59
C VAL A 79 22.17 11.37 2.83
N ALA A 80 21.78 10.14 2.54
CA ALA A 80 20.42 9.67 2.79
C ALA A 80 20.14 9.50 4.28
N VAL A 81 21.13 9.02 5.06
CA VAL A 81 21.02 8.94 6.52
C VAL A 81 20.76 10.31 7.13
N ASP A 82 21.53 11.33 6.76
CA ASP A 82 21.37 12.68 7.30
C ASP A 82 19.96 13.22 7.00
N LYS A 83 19.46 13.06 5.78
CA LYS A 83 18.08 13.42 5.41
C LYS A 83 17.02 12.66 6.20
N TYR A 84 17.24 11.37 6.43
CA TYR A 84 16.32 10.54 7.22
C TYR A 84 16.29 10.98 8.69
N ILE A 85 17.44 11.32 9.27
CA ILE A 85 17.51 11.86 10.64
C ILE A 85 16.77 13.20 10.75
N GLU A 86 16.91 14.08 9.77
CA GLU A 86 16.16 15.35 9.76
C GLU A 86 14.65 15.11 9.61
N PHE A 87 14.24 14.12 8.80
CA PHE A 87 12.84 13.69 8.72
C PHE A 87 12.32 13.24 10.09
N LEU A 88 13.07 12.40 10.84
CA LEU A 88 12.67 11.97 12.18
C LEU A 88 12.58 13.14 13.17
N LYS A 89 13.48 14.10 13.09
CA LYS A 89 13.49 15.31 13.94
C LYS A 89 12.34 16.26 13.63
N SER A 90 11.83 16.25 12.40
CA SER A 90 10.77 17.18 11.98
C SER A 90 9.43 16.94 12.70
N GLY A 91 9.20 15.75 13.24
CA GLY A 91 7.96 15.41 13.94
C GLY A 91 6.72 15.69 13.06
N GLY A 92 5.79 16.50 13.57
CA GLY A 92 4.58 16.92 12.85
C GLY A 92 4.62 18.38 12.38
N SER A 93 5.78 18.90 12.02
CA SER A 93 5.96 20.33 11.68
C SER A 93 5.43 20.73 10.29
N ASP A 94 5.18 19.75 9.40
CA ASP A 94 4.68 19.97 8.04
C ASP A 94 3.79 18.79 7.60
N TYR A 95 3.18 18.91 6.42
CA TYR A 95 2.39 17.84 5.82
C TYR A 95 3.27 16.62 5.53
N PRO A 96 2.76 15.39 5.77
CA PRO A 96 3.53 14.15 5.59
C PRO A 96 4.19 14.00 4.22
N LEU A 97 3.52 14.42 3.14
CA LEU A 97 4.07 14.35 1.80
C LEU A 97 5.29 15.26 1.63
N ASN A 98 5.26 16.48 2.21
CA ASN A 98 6.39 17.41 2.17
C ASN A 98 7.59 16.86 2.96
N GLN A 99 7.33 16.31 4.14
CA GLN A 99 8.37 15.69 4.98
C GLN A 99 9.04 14.51 4.28
N LEU A 100 8.26 13.63 3.61
CA LEU A 100 8.80 12.53 2.83
C LEU A 100 9.59 13.00 1.61
N LYS A 101 9.12 14.06 0.91
CA LYS A 101 9.87 14.68 -0.18
C LYS A 101 11.21 15.26 0.28
N ALA A 102 11.25 15.90 1.43
CA ALA A 102 12.49 16.41 2.04
C ALA A 102 13.48 15.26 2.36
N ALA A 103 12.95 14.10 2.79
CA ALA A 103 13.75 12.88 2.99
C ALA A 103 14.16 12.21 1.67
N GLY A 104 13.65 12.67 0.53
CA GLY A 104 14.00 12.18 -0.81
C GLY A 104 13.04 11.12 -1.36
N VAL A 105 11.85 10.98 -0.78
CA VAL A 105 10.81 10.05 -1.24
C VAL A 105 9.55 10.82 -1.62
N ASP A 106 9.24 10.86 -2.90
CA ASP A 106 8.04 11.51 -3.43
C ASP A 106 6.91 10.50 -3.64
N MET A 107 5.95 10.47 -2.70
CA MET A 107 4.81 9.56 -2.75
C MET A 107 3.72 9.98 -3.75
N GLU A 108 3.83 11.13 -4.40
CA GLU A 108 2.97 11.53 -5.52
C GLU A 108 3.44 10.89 -6.84
N LYS A 109 4.60 10.27 -6.83
CA LYS A 109 5.18 9.58 -7.98
C LYS A 109 5.06 8.06 -7.84
N LYS A 110 4.83 7.39 -8.96
CA LYS A 110 4.70 5.95 -9.05
C LYS A 110 5.97 5.20 -8.60
N GLU A 111 7.13 5.80 -8.81
CA GLU A 111 8.44 5.21 -8.56
C GLU A 111 8.64 4.73 -7.12
N SER A 112 8.03 5.40 -6.14
CA SER A 112 8.13 4.99 -4.74
C SER A 112 7.41 3.66 -4.45
N VAL A 113 6.29 3.42 -5.13
CA VAL A 113 5.54 2.17 -5.04
C VAL A 113 6.22 1.08 -5.88
N ASP A 114 6.65 1.41 -7.10
CA ASP A 114 7.32 0.48 -7.99
C ASP A 114 8.59 -0.11 -7.33
N LYS A 115 9.40 0.72 -6.65
CA LYS A 115 10.57 0.23 -5.91
C LYS A 115 10.23 -0.76 -4.79
N ALA A 116 9.14 -0.55 -4.06
CA ALA A 116 8.70 -1.51 -3.05
C ALA A 116 8.32 -2.86 -3.69
N LEU A 117 7.65 -2.82 -4.84
CA LEU A 117 7.29 -4.02 -5.60
C LEU A 117 8.51 -4.72 -6.22
N GLU A 118 9.51 -3.97 -6.67
CA GLU A 118 10.79 -4.51 -7.14
C GLU A 118 11.52 -5.28 -6.03
N ILE A 119 11.62 -4.68 -4.83
CA ILE A 119 12.22 -5.35 -3.66
C ILE A 119 11.45 -6.63 -3.31
N PHE A 120 10.12 -6.57 -3.31
CA PHE A 120 9.30 -7.75 -3.06
C PHE A 120 9.60 -8.85 -4.07
N LYS A 121 9.64 -8.52 -5.37
CA LYS A 121 9.98 -9.47 -6.43
C LYS A 121 11.37 -10.10 -6.22
N GLU A 122 12.39 -9.28 -5.92
CA GLU A 122 13.74 -9.77 -5.67
C GLU A 122 13.80 -10.75 -4.49
N LEU A 123 13.01 -10.49 -3.43
CA LEU A 123 12.95 -11.38 -2.27
C LEU A 123 12.27 -12.71 -2.61
N VAL A 124 11.20 -12.68 -3.41
CA VAL A 124 10.54 -13.88 -3.92
C VAL A 124 11.49 -14.69 -4.81
N ASP A 125 12.16 -14.03 -5.78
CA ASP A 125 13.13 -14.67 -6.68
C ASP A 125 14.31 -15.30 -5.91
N LYS A 126 14.72 -14.75 -4.77
CA LYS A 126 15.73 -15.34 -3.89
C LYS A 126 15.19 -16.55 -3.15
N LEU A 127 13.99 -16.45 -2.60
CA LEU A 127 13.33 -17.54 -1.88
C LEU A 127 13.16 -18.76 -2.78
N GLU A 128 12.71 -18.56 -4.02
CA GLU A 128 12.52 -19.65 -5.00
C GLU A 128 13.83 -20.37 -5.38
N LYS A 129 14.99 -19.71 -5.22
CA LYS A 129 16.29 -20.33 -5.49
C LYS A 129 16.85 -21.13 -4.31
N GLU A 130 16.33 -20.88 -3.11
CA GLU A 130 16.78 -21.55 -1.89
C GLU A 130 15.97 -22.82 -1.60
N TYR A 131 14.81 -22.99 -2.23
CA TYR A 131 13.90 -24.12 -2.11
C TYR A 131 13.67 -24.81 -3.47
#